data_2cc20386e4063e857007b48499fde7d6
#
_entry.id   2cc20386e4063e857007b48499fde7d6
#
_cell.length_a   1.000
_cell.length_b   1.000
_cell.length_c   1.000
_cell.angle_alpha   90.00
_cell.angle_beta   90.00
_cell.angle_gamma   90.00
#
_symmetry.space_group_name_H-M   'P 1'
#
loop_
_entity.id
_entity.type
_entity.pdbx_description
1 polymer ?
#
loop_
_entity_poly.entity_id
_entity_poly.type
_entity_poly.pdbx_seq_one_letter_code
_entity_poly.pdbx_strand_id
1 'polypeptide(L)'
;EVILAPDRNLGRYIADQVDKTCHFWDGYCPTHERFTVEDVRVVQADYPEALFMAHPECPPEVLAIADHICSTSGMYTFAKENPAQQFIVGTEAGILYRLRKENPEKTFILPTSRLICPNMKLTSLEDVLQALQTMSPRVTVAEAVRLPAKVALDRMLAVPRD
;
A
#
# COMPACT_ATOMS: atom_id res chain seq x y z
N GLU A 1 -8.59 -21.89 10.15
CA GLU A 1 -8.02 -20.72 10.80
C GLU A 1 -6.83 -20.20 9.99
N VAL A 2 -6.63 -18.88 9.96
CA VAL A 2 -5.49 -18.23 9.29
C VAL A 2 -4.86 -17.19 10.20
N ILE A 3 -3.53 -17.02 10.08
CA ILE A 3 -2.79 -15.94 10.74
C ILE A 3 -2.48 -14.91 9.67
N LEU A 4 -2.86 -13.66 9.90
CA LEU A 4 -2.63 -12.54 9.00
C LEU A 4 -1.53 -11.64 9.56
N ALA A 5 -0.47 -11.47 8.79
CA ALA A 5 0.69 -10.63 9.07
C ALA A 5 1.17 -9.99 7.77
N PRO A 6 1.88 -8.87 7.81
CA PRO A 6 2.40 -8.15 8.97
C PRO A 6 1.52 -7.00 9.46
N ASP A 7 0.42 -6.66 8.77
CA ASP A 7 -0.39 -5.47 9.02
C ASP A 7 -1.82 -5.84 9.47
N ARG A 8 -2.23 -5.30 10.63
CA ARG A 8 -3.55 -5.60 11.23
C ARG A 8 -4.72 -4.96 10.48
N ASN A 9 -4.52 -3.79 9.86
CA ASN A 9 -5.58 -3.11 9.12
C ASN A 9 -5.87 -3.84 7.81
N LEU A 10 -4.81 -4.16 7.05
CA LEU A 10 -4.93 -5.05 5.90
C LEU A 10 -5.52 -6.40 6.28
N GLY A 11 -5.09 -6.98 7.42
CA GLY A 11 -5.63 -8.24 7.92
C GLY A 11 -7.12 -8.17 8.18
N ARG A 12 -7.63 -7.13 8.82
CA ARG A 12 -9.05 -6.92 9.07
C ARG A 12 -9.83 -6.76 7.77
N TYR A 13 -9.32 -5.92 6.86
CA TYR A 13 -9.94 -5.74 5.54
C TYR A 13 -10.09 -7.07 4.78
N ILE A 14 -9.09 -7.95 4.84
CA ILE A 14 -9.15 -9.28 4.22
C ILE A 14 -10.13 -10.20 4.98
N ALA A 15 -10.12 -10.17 6.32
CA ALA A 15 -10.98 -11.02 7.15
C ALA A 15 -12.46 -10.77 6.87
N ASP A 16 -12.85 -9.53 6.59
CA ASP A 16 -14.23 -9.16 6.23
C ASP A 16 -14.69 -9.74 4.89
N GLN A 17 -13.77 -10.27 4.08
CA GLN A 17 -14.05 -10.84 2.76
C GLN A 17 -13.99 -12.38 2.72
N VAL A 18 -13.65 -13.02 3.85
CA VAL A 18 -13.46 -14.47 3.89
C VAL A 18 -14.20 -15.09 5.08
N ASP A 19 -14.84 -16.23 4.87
CA ASP A 19 -15.47 -17.01 5.94
C ASP A 19 -14.43 -17.91 6.64
N LYS A 20 -13.51 -17.28 7.38
CA LYS A 20 -12.46 -17.97 8.15
C LYS A 20 -12.18 -17.28 9.46
N THR A 21 -11.85 -18.07 10.49
CA THR A 21 -11.31 -17.52 11.73
C THR A 21 -9.93 -16.93 11.47
N CYS A 22 -9.80 -15.62 11.67
CA CYS A 22 -8.56 -14.88 11.42
C CYS A 22 -7.92 -14.42 12.72
N HIS A 23 -6.61 -14.64 12.84
CA HIS A 23 -5.75 -14.14 13.91
C HIS A 23 -4.82 -13.08 13.34
N PHE A 24 -4.74 -11.93 14.01
CA PHE A 24 -3.98 -10.79 13.51
C PHE A 24 -2.67 -10.61 14.26
N TRP A 25 -1.60 -10.40 13.52
CA TRP A 25 -0.39 -9.81 14.06
C TRP A 25 -0.65 -8.34 14.39
N ASP A 26 -0.24 -7.87 15.57
CA ASP A 26 -0.46 -6.48 16.00
C ASP A 26 0.61 -5.51 15.43
N GLY A 27 0.89 -5.64 14.16
CA GLY A 27 1.72 -4.73 13.38
C GLY A 27 0.86 -3.80 12.53
N TYR A 28 1.44 -2.69 12.09
CA TYR A 28 0.78 -1.73 11.22
C TYR A 28 1.80 -0.90 10.44
N CYS A 29 1.38 -0.32 9.31
CA CYS A 29 2.19 0.65 8.59
C CYS A 29 2.09 2.03 9.26
N PRO A 30 3.17 2.59 9.83
CA PRO A 30 3.10 3.89 10.51
C PRO A 30 2.68 5.05 9.60
N THR A 31 2.88 4.92 8.30
CA THR A 31 2.48 5.94 7.32
C THR A 31 0.97 5.94 7.12
N HIS A 32 0.36 4.77 6.94
CA HIS A 32 -1.09 4.65 6.77
C HIS A 32 -1.85 4.84 8.08
N GLU A 33 -1.31 4.38 9.21
CA GLU A 33 -1.95 4.51 10.54
C GLU A 33 -2.17 5.95 10.98
N ARG A 34 -1.36 6.89 10.49
CA ARG A 34 -1.48 8.32 10.83
C ARG A 34 -2.46 9.07 9.93
N PHE A 35 -2.98 8.42 8.92
CA PHE A 35 -3.92 9.02 7.98
C PHE A 35 -5.33 8.97 8.56
N THR A 36 -6.04 10.08 8.52
CA THR A 36 -7.31 10.24 9.21
C THR A 36 -8.45 10.61 8.24
N VAL A 37 -9.69 10.35 8.67
CA VAL A 37 -10.90 10.79 7.96
C VAL A 37 -10.90 12.31 7.74
N GLU A 38 -10.42 13.08 8.72
CA GLU A 38 -10.37 14.55 8.61
C GLU A 38 -9.43 15.01 7.49
N ASP A 39 -8.30 14.34 7.29
CA ASP A 39 -7.39 14.64 6.17
C ASP A 39 -8.09 14.51 4.82
N VAL A 40 -8.97 13.52 4.68
CA VAL A 40 -9.76 13.32 3.46
C VAL A 40 -10.82 14.39 3.32
N ARG A 41 -11.58 14.67 4.37
CA ARG A 41 -12.69 15.64 4.35
C ARG A 41 -12.23 17.06 4.02
N VAL A 42 -11.08 17.46 4.55
CA VAL A 42 -10.50 18.78 4.22
C VAL A 42 -10.27 18.91 2.72
N VAL A 43 -9.72 17.89 2.10
CA VAL A 43 -9.45 17.90 0.65
C VAL A 43 -10.73 17.72 -0.16
N GLN A 44 -11.69 16.91 0.29
CA GLN A 44 -12.98 16.75 -0.38
C GLN A 44 -13.79 18.05 -0.42
N ALA A 45 -13.61 18.94 0.56
CA ALA A 45 -14.26 20.26 0.53
C ALA A 45 -13.78 21.12 -0.65
N ASP A 46 -12.50 21.02 -1.01
CA ASP A 46 -11.92 21.75 -2.15
C ASP A 46 -12.11 21.01 -3.49
N TYR A 47 -12.27 19.67 -3.43
CA TYR A 47 -12.41 18.79 -4.59
C TYR A 47 -13.60 17.84 -4.44
N PRO A 48 -14.85 18.34 -4.43
CA PRO A 48 -16.05 17.56 -4.12
C PRO A 48 -16.34 16.43 -5.12
N GLU A 49 -15.85 16.53 -6.35
CA GLU A 49 -16.01 15.51 -7.39
C GLU A 49 -14.87 14.47 -7.42
N ALA A 50 -13.85 14.64 -6.57
CA ALA A 50 -12.70 13.74 -6.57
C ALA A 50 -13.05 12.41 -5.90
N LEU A 51 -12.78 11.29 -6.59
CA LEU A 51 -12.92 9.96 -6.01
C LEU A 51 -11.77 9.66 -5.05
N PHE A 52 -12.11 9.16 -3.88
CA PHE A 52 -11.13 8.77 -2.88
C PHE A 52 -10.77 7.29 -3.01
N MET A 53 -9.52 6.99 -3.38
CA MET A 53 -8.97 5.63 -3.39
C MET A 53 -7.99 5.43 -2.24
N ALA A 54 -8.19 4.35 -1.46
CA ALA A 54 -7.44 4.06 -0.26
C ALA A 54 -6.71 2.72 -0.32
N HIS A 55 -5.51 2.67 0.27
CA HIS A 55 -4.79 1.42 0.47
C HIS A 55 -5.40 0.66 1.66
N PRO A 56 -5.55 -0.68 1.59
CA PRO A 56 -6.17 -1.47 2.66
C PRO A 56 -5.40 -1.52 3.99
N GLU A 57 -4.19 -0.98 4.05
CA GLU A 57 -3.45 -0.72 5.31
C GLU A 57 -3.91 0.54 6.05
N CYS A 58 -4.79 1.35 5.45
CA CYS A 58 -5.39 2.49 6.14
C CYS A 58 -6.30 2.04 7.29
N PRO A 59 -6.49 2.88 8.33
CA PRO A 59 -7.44 2.60 9.41
C PRO A 59 -8.85 2.30 8.89
N PRO A 60 -9.61 1.42 9.56
CA PRO A 60 -10.96 1.03 9.13
C PRO A 60 -11.91 2.20 8.88
N GLU A 61 -11.84 3.25 9.70
CA GLU A 61 -12.65 4.46 9.55
C GLU A 61 -12.31 5.28 8.30
N VAL A 62 -11.08 5.20 7.83
CA VAL A 62 -10.65 5.80 6.55
C VAL A 62 -11.11 4.96 5.38
N LEU A 63 -11.03 3.63 5.49
CA LEU A 63 -11.53 2.71 4.48
C LEU A 63 -13.05 2.83 4.30
N ALA A 64 -13.79 3.07 5.40
CA ALA A 64 -15.25 3.21 5.37
C ALA A 64 -15.76 4.38 4.53
N ILE A 65 -14.93 5.38 4.26
CA ILE A 65 -15.29 6.55 3.43
C ILE A 65 -14.63 6.52 2.04
N ALA A 66 -13.90 5.45 1.70
CA ALA A 66 -13.25 5.33 0.41
C ALA A 66 -14.23 4.87 -0.68
N ASP A 67 -14.16 5.53 -1.85
CA ASP A 67 -14.90 5.11 -3.05
C ASP A 67 -14.31 3.82 -3.65
N HIS A 68 -13.00 3.61 -3.44
CA HIS A 68 -12.32 2.41 -3.92
C HIS A 68 -11.17 2.01 -3.00
N ILE A 69 -11.17 0.75 -2.55
CA ILE A 69 -10.11 0.17 -1.72
C ILE A 69 -9.33 -0.84 -2.55
N CYS A 70 -8.04 -0.61 -2.73
CA CYS A 70 -7.21 -1.50 -3.54
C CYS A 70 -5.72 -1.37 -3.21
N SER A 71 -4.92 -2.32 -3.71
CA SER A 71 -3.46 -2.23 -3.68
C SER A 71 -2.94 -1.08 -4.55
N THR A 72 -1.67 -0.74 -4.42
CA THR A 72 -1.00 0.25 -5.30
C THR A 72 -1.15 -0.10 -6.79
N SER A 73 -1.06 -1.38 -7.16
CA SER A 73 -1.30 -1.81 -8.54
C SER A 73 -2.76 -1.60 -8.96
N GLY A 74 -3.70 -1.87 -8.06
CA GLY A 74 -5.12 -1.60 -8.28
C GLY A 74 -5.42 -0.12 -8.49
N MET A 75 -4.72 0.78 -7.78
CA MET A 75 -4.87 2.23 -7.95
C MET A 75 -4.47 2.68 -9.36
N TYR A 76 -3.41 2.12 -9.96
CA TYR A 76 -3.04 2.43 -11.35
C TYR A 76 -4.14 2.00 -12.33
N THR A 77 -4.65 0.77 -12.16
CA THR A 77 -5.74 0.24 -13.00
C THR A 77 -7.00 1.08 -12.83
N PHE A 78 -7.43 1.33 -11.59
CA PHE A 78 -8.62 2.12 -11.30
C PHE A 78 -8.53 3.54 -11.87
N ALA A 79 -7.40 4.23 -11.68
CA ALA A 79 -7.19 5.56 -12.22
C ALA A 79 -7.21 5.59 -13.75
N LYS A 80 -6.70 4.55 -14.40
CA LYS A 80 -6.68 4.45 -15.88
C LYS A 80 -8.06 4.16 -16.48
N GLU A 81 -8.83 3.27 -15.84
CA GLU A 81 -10.11 2.79 -16.37
C GLU A 81 -11.31 3.65 -15.96
N ASN A 82 -11.22 4.34 -14.83
CA ASN A 82 -12.31 5.18 -14.34
C ASN A 82 -12.36 6.52 -15.12
N PRO A 83 -13.53 7.00 -15.54
CA PRO A 83 -13.68 8.26 -16.28
C PRO A 83 -13.47 9.52 -15.42
N ALA A 84 -13.44 9.43 -14.09
CA ALA A 84 -13.20 10.56 -13.19
C ALA A 84 -11.87 11.26 -13.52
N GLN A 85 -11.87 12.58 -13.34
CA GLN A 85 -10.72 13.43 -13.65
C GLN A 85 -9.88 13.80 -12.42
N GLN A 86 -10.42 13.55 -11.22
CA GLN A 86 -9.77 13.91 -9.96
C GLN A 86 -9.81 12.75 -8.99
N PHE A 87 -8.68 12.48 -8.34
CA PHE A 87 -8.54 11.39 -7.38
C PHE A 87 -7.80 11.86 -6.13
N ILE A 88 -8.37 11.60 -4.96
CA ILE A 88 -7.67 11.69 -3.67
C ILE A 88 -6.97 10.34 -3.45
N VAL A 89 -5.69 10.40 -3.14
CA VAL A 89 -4.83 9.21 -3.06
C VAL A 89 -4.45 8.90 -1.62
N GLY A 90 -5.08 7.90 -1.04
CA GLY A 90 -4.88 7.45 0.35
C GLY A 90 -3.80 6.39 0.47
N THR A 91 -2.58 6.69 0.01
CA THR A 91 -1.38 5.87 0.20
C THR A 91 -0.11 6.71 0.11
N GLU A 92 1.06 6.08 0.23
CA GLU A 92 2.37 6.73 0.20
C GLU A 92 2.60 7.53 -1.09
N ALA A 93 3.11 8.75 -0.93
CA ALA A 93 3.23 9.78 -1.98
C ALA A 93 4.01 9.34 -3.24
N GLY A 94 4.90 8.36 -3.13
CA GLY A 94 5.70 7.87 -4.26
C GLY A 94 4.89 7.35 -5.43
N ILE A 95 3.66 6.89 -5.19
CA ILE A 95 2.75 6.42 -6.24
C ILE A 95 2.35 7.54 -7.23
N LEU A 96 2.34 8.81 -6.76
CA LEU A 96 1.87 9.95 -7.55
C LEU A 96 2.66 10.17 -8.84
N TYR A 97 3.97 9.87 -8.83
CA TYR A 97 4.79 10.02 -10.03
C TYR A 97 4.26 9.19 -11.19
N ARG A 98 4.00 7.90 -10.94
CA ARG A 98 3.51 7.00 -11.97
C ARG A 98 2.06 7.30 -12.34
N LEU A 99 1.19 7.59 -11.38
CA LEU A 99 -0.19 7.99 -11.65
C LEU A 99 -0.27 9.18 -12.60
N ARG A 100 0.51 10.24 -12.33
CA ARG A 100 0.55 11.46 -13.16
C ARG A 100 1.18 11.22 -14.53
N LYS A 101 2.22 10.38 -14.60
CA LYS A 101 2.88 10.04 -15.85
C LYS A 101 1.99 9.25 -16.80
N GLU A 102 1.21 8.32 -16.26
CA GLU A 102 0.32 7.45 -17.05
C GLU A 102 -1.05 8.08 -17.36
N ASN A 103 -1.44 9.13 -16.63
CA ASN A 103 -2.71 9.84 -16.80
C ASN A 103 -2.47 11.37 -16.69
N PRO A 104 -1.81 11.98 -17.68
CA PRO A 104 -1.40 13.39 -17.61
C PRO A 104 -2.58 14.37 -17.60
N GLU A 105 -3.76 13.95 -18.04
CA GLU A 105 -5.00 14.72 -18.05
C GLU A 105 -5.73 14.72 -16.70
N LYS A 106 -5.33 13.83 -15.76
CA LYS A 106 -6.01 13.65 -14.46
C LYS A 106 -5.26 14.32 -13.33
N THR A 107 -6.00 14.72 -12.32
CA THR A 107 -5.47 15.34 -11.10
C THR A 107 -5.40 14.32 -9.97
N PHE A 108 -4.22 14.16 -9.37
CA PHE A 108 -3.98 13.28 -8.23
C PHE A 108 -3.54 14.10 -7.02
N ILE A 109 -4.32 14.03 -5.95
CA ILE A 109 -4.22 14.87 -4.76
C ILE A 109 -3.79 14.00 -3.58
N LEU A 110 -2.68 14.38 -2.94
CA LEU A 110 -2.27 13.78 -1.68
C LEU A 110 -2.95 14.53 -0.54
N PRO A 111 -3.80 13.89 0.28
CA PRO A 111 -4.59 14.61 1.27
C PRO A 111 -3.77 15.14 2.45
N THR A 112 -2.59 14.57 2.70
CA THR A 112 -1.71 15.03 3.79
C THR A 112 -0.25 14.65 3.53
N SER A 113 0.69 15.51 3.99
CA SER A 113 2.13 15.21 3.95
C SER A 113 2.54 14.04 4.88
N ARG A 114 1.66 13.60 5.78
CA ARG A 114 1.90 12.41 6.64
C ARG A 114 1.95 11.11 5.84
N LEU A 115 1.43 11.09 4.61
CA LEU A 115 1.56 9.97 3.67
C LEU A 115 2.91 9.92 2.94
N ILE A 116 3.97 10.46 3.55
CA ILE A 116 5.34 10.31 3.10
C ILE A 116 6.08 9.37 4.05
N CYS A 117 6.51 8.21 3.55
CA CYS A 117 7.25 7.24 4.33
C CYS A 117 8.75 7.58 4.35
N PRO A 118 9.33 7.98 5.49
CA PRO A 118 10.75 8.32 5.55
C PRO A 118 11.64 7.12 5.21
N ASN A 119 11.24 5.91 5.58
CA ASN A 119 12.02 4.69 5.30
C ASN A 119 12.12 4.40 3.79
N MET A 120 11.06 4.67 3.02
CA MET A 120 11.09 4.51 1.55
C MET A 120 11.95 5.57 0.85
N LYS A 121 12.37 6.62 1.56
CA LYS A 121 13.20 7.70 1.02
C LYS A 121 14.68 7.59 1.46
N LEU A 122 15.05 6.52 2.18
CA LEU A 122 16.44 6.30 2.62
C LEU A 122 17.35 5.86 1.49
N THR A 123 16.87 5.02 0.57
CA THR A 123 17.67 4.54 -0.56
C THR A 123 17.70 5.58 -1.68
N SER A 124 18.88 6.04 -2.03
CA SER A 124 19.12 6.97 -3.12
C SER A 124 19.46 6.25 -4.44
N LEU A 125 19.48 7.00 -5.56
CA LEU A 125 19.95 6.45 -6.83
C LEU A 125 21.43 6.11 -6.78
N GLU A 126 22.22 6.86 -6.00
CA GLU A 126 23.63 6.62 -5.76
C GLU A 126 23.86 5.30 -5.04
N ASP A 127 23.03 4.97 -4.03
CA ASP A 127 23.07 3.68 -3.33
C ASP A 127 22.78 2.51 -4.29
N VAL A 128 21.79 2.68 -5.17
CA VAL A 128 21.44 1.67 -6.19
C VAL A 128 22.62 1.50 -7.16
N LEU A 129 23.20 2.59 -7.67
CA LEU A 129 24.34 2.54 -8.57
C LEU A 129 25.54 1.85 -7.90
N GLN A 130 25.86 2.23 -6.65
CA GLN A 130 26.95 1.62 -5.90
C GLN A 130 26.72 0.13 -5.69
N ALA A 131 25.50 -0.28 -5.30
CA ALA A 131 25.16 -1.69 -5.12
C ALA A 131 25.35 -2.50 -6.40
N LEU A 132 24.96 -1.97 -7.55
CA LEU A 132 25.11 -2.63 -8.86
C LEU A 132 26.60 -2.71 -9.29
N GLN A 133 27.38 -1.68 -9.01
CA GLN A 133 28.80 -1.64 -9.36
C GLN A 133 29.67 -2.52 -8.48
N THR A 134 29.36 -2.60 -7.17
CA THR A 134 30.21 -3.26 -6.19
C THR A 134 29.65 -4.61 -5.74
N MET A 135 28.39 -4.95 -6.10
CA MET A 135 27.65 -6.11 -5.60
C MET A 135 27.62 -6.16 -4.06
N SER A 136 27.52 -4.99 -3.42
CA SER A 136 27.58 -4.78 -1.97
C SER A 136 26.51 -3.75 -1.53
N PRO A 137 25.96 -3.87 -0.28
CA PRO A 137 26.21 -4.92 0.72
C PRO A 137 25.58 -6.26 0.34
N ARG A 138 26.24 -7.35 0.70
CA ARG A 138 25.65 -8.68 0.55
C ARG A 138 24.83 -9.02 1.80
N VAL A 139 23.52 -9.18 1.62
CA VAL A 139 22.61 -9.60 2.69
C VAL A 139 22.56 -11.12 2.74
N THR A 140 22.70 -11.69 3.93
CA THR A 140 22.61 -13.14 4.18
C THR A 140 21.62 -13.43 5.29
N VAL A 141 20.91 -14.56 5.18
CA VAL A 141 20.00 -15.06 6.22
C VAL A 141 20.55 -16.40 6.69
N ALA A 142 20.64 -16.60 8.01
CA ALA A 142 21.11 -17.86 8.59
C ALA A 142 20.28 -19.04 8.06
N GLU A 143 20.93 -20.15 7.68
CA GLU A 143 20.28 -21.30 7.05
C GLU A 143 19.14 -21.88 7.91
N ALA A 144 19.30 -21.88 9.25
CA ALA A 144 18.27 -22.34 10.18
C ALA A 144 16.95 -21.51 10.09
N VAL A 145 17.01 -20.27 9.59
CA VAL A 145 15.86 -19.40 9.34
C VAL A 145 15.45 -19.48 7.87
N ARG A 146 16.42 -19.43 6.96
CA ARG A 146 16.17 -19.37 5.51
C ARG A 146 15.44 -20.62 5.00
N LEU A 147 15.85 -21.82 5.42
CA LEU A 147 15.27 -23.08 4.91
C LEU A 147 13.77 -23.22 5.29
N PRO A 148 13.36 -23.10 6.57
CA PRO A 148 11.94 -23.19 6.91
C PRO A 148 11.12 -22.05 6.33
N ALA A 149 11.67 -20.82 6.21
CA ALA A 149 11.00 -19.70 5.57
C ALA A 149 10.76 -19.98 4.07
N LYS A 150 11.75 -20.55 3.37
CA LYS A 150 11.58 -20.94 1.96
C LYS A 150 10.47 -21.98 1.79
N VAL A 151 10.37 -22.97 2.66
CA VAL A 151 9.29 -23.97 2.61
C VAL A 151 7.93 -23.33 2.76
N ALA A 152 7.78 -22.34 3.66
CA ALA A 152 6.53 -21.61 3.83
C ALA A 152 6.16 -20.82 2.55
N LEU A 153 7.12 -20.13 1.94
CA LEU A 153 6.93 -19.40 0.68
C LEU A 153 6.59 -20.34 -0.49
N ASP A 154 7.27 -21.46 -0.62
CA ASP A 154 7.03 -22.45 -1.68
C ASP A 154 5.58 -23.00 -1.57
N ARG A 155 5.11 -23.29 -0.34
CA ARG A 155 3.72 -23.71 -0.09
C ARG A 155 2.72 -22.64 -0.48
N MET A 156 2.98 -21.39 -0.14
CA MET A 156 2.12 -20.26 -0.53
C MET A 156 2.03 -20.13 -2.04
N LEU A 157 3.16 -20.23 -2.76
CA LEU A 157 3.20 -20.13 -4.22
C LEU A 157 2.58 -21.34 -4.93
N ALA A 158 2.48 -22.49 -4.26
CA ALA A 158 1.83 -23.69 -4.79
C ALA A 158 0.30 -23.62 -4.73
N VAL A 159 -0.29 -22.67 -3.98
CA VAL A 159 -1.73 -22.46 -3.96
C VAL A 159 -2.16 -21.82 -5.28
N PRO A 160 -3.10 -22.43 -6.03
CA PRO A 160 -3.62 -21.82 -7.26
C PRO A 160 -4.17 -20.42 -7.00
N ARG A 161 -3.92 -19.51 -7.92
CA ARG A 161 -4.56 -18.19 -7.94
C ARG A 161 -5.71 -18.27 -8.94
N ASP A 162 -6.92 -18.09 -8.42
CA ASP A 162 -8.15 -17.99 -9.24
C ASP A 162 -8.12 -16.70 -10.05
#